data_a5a0d2bfa0b03a0ca02dbc6d89d2ae18
#
_entry.id   a5a0d2bfa0b03a0ca02dbc6d89d2ae18
#
_cell.length_a   1.000
_cell.length_b   1.000
_cell.length_c   1.000
_cell.angle_alpha   90.00
_cell.angle_beta   90.00
_cell.angle_gamma   90.00
#
_symmetry.space_group_name_H-M   'P 1'
#
loop_
_entity.id
_entity.type
_entity.pdbx_description
1 polymer ?
#
loop_
_entity_poly.entity_id
_entity_poly.type
_entity_poly.pdbx_seq_one_letter_code
_entity_poly.pdbx_strand_id
1 'polypeptide(L)'
;MLIPVAGLPELSWTHKPGAASYDASAGELTLTAAGGVDWSNDALGGPSQHEATSLGFDAPGDDFTLSARTRVTSARTTFDAAVLALHSDDDHWAKLCFEYSPAGQAMVVTVVTDRFSDDCNSAVVTGTDVHLRIARLGDAWAFHSSTDGVRWDFGRLFHLVPGGARWKVGFMAQAPMGDSCTAVFDRIALRHERLSDLRNGA
;
A
#
# COMPACT_ATOMS: atom_id res chain seq x y z
N MET A 1 15.24 -10.71 -8.32
CA MET A 1 15.83 -9.41 -8.72
C MET A 1 15.51 -8.42 -7.62
N LEU A 2 16.51 -7.73 -7.09
CA LEU A 2 16.35 -6.65 -6.11
C LEU A 2 16.19 -5.34 -6.86
N ILE A 3 15.33 -4.45 -6.38
CA ILE A 3 15.10 -3.13 -6.97
C ILE A 3 15.59 -2.07 -5.98
N PRO A 4 16.70 -1.37 -6.29
CA PRO A 4 17.20 -0.29 -5.44
C PRO A 4 16.31 0.96 -5.62
N VAL A 5 15.78 1.46 -4.51
CA VAL A 5 15.06 2.73 -4.44
C VAL A 5 15.80 3.66 -3.48
N ALA A 6 16.08 4.87 -3.91
CA ALA A 6 16.84 5.82 -3.08
C ALA A 6 16.15 6.06 -1.73
N GLY A 7 16.94 5.97 -0.64
CA GLY A 7 16.44 6.17 0.73
C GLY A 7 15.70 4.99 1.35
N LEU A 8 15.60 3.85 0.66
CA LEU A 8 15.00 2.62 1.18
C LEU A 8 16.02 1.47 1.24
N PRO A 9 15.80 0.45 2.08
CA PRO A 9 16.40 -0.85 1.90
C PRO A 9 16.05 -1.45 0.52
N GLU A 10 16.85 -2.40 0.05
CA GLU A 10 16.58 -3.07 -1.22
C GLU A 10 15.21 -3.77 -1.20
N LEU A 11 14.40 -3.50 -2.23
CA LEU A 11 13.09 -4.10 -2.40
C LEU A 11 13.18 -5.49 -3.03
N SER A 12 12.40 -6.42 -2.54
CA SER A 12 12.22 -7.76 -3.09
C SER A 12 10.74 -8.05 -3.32
N TRP A 13 10.45 -8.95 -4.26
CA TRP A 13 9.08 -9.42 -4.48
C TRP A 13 8.53 -10.10 -3.23
N THR A 14 7.30 -9.78 -2.85
CA THR A 14 6.61 -10.45 -1.72
C THR A 14 6.00 -11.79 -2.14
N HIS A 15 5.53 -11.87 -3.40
CA HIS A 15 4.98 -13.05 -4.04
C HIS A 15 5.67 -13.28 -5.38
N LYS A 16 4.91 -13.36 -6.48
CA LYS A 16 5.46 -13.56 -7.82
C LYS A 16 6.13 -12.30 -8.34
N PRO A 17 7.25 -12.45 -9.07
CA PRO A 17 7.83 -11.35 -9.81
C PRO A 17 6.83 -10.77 -10.82
N GLY A 18 6.76 -9.45 -10.90
CA GLY A 18 5.95 -8.69 -11.85
C GLY A 18 6.78 -7.67 -12.61
N ALA A 19 6.14 -6.66 -13.17
CA ALA A 19 6.81 -5.55 -13.82
C ALA A 19 7.02 -4.40 -12.83
N ALA A 20 8.29 -4.00 -12.64
CA ALA A 20 8.67 -2.84 -11.84
C ALA A 20 9.92 -2.17 -12.39
N SER A 21 9.99 -0.85 -12.24
CA SER A 21 11.16 -0.05 -12.58
C SER A 21 11.30 1.14 -11.63
N TYR A 22 12.54 1.58 -11.41
CA TYR A 22 12.83 2.80 -10.65
C TYR A 22 13.65 3.77 -11.50
N ASP A 23 13.09 4.98 -11.70
CA ASP A 23 13.80 6.10 -12.31
C ASP A 23 14.44 6.95 -11.20
N ALA A 24 15.77 6.82 -11.03
CA ALA A 24 16.51 7.55 -10.01
C ALA A 24 16.56 9.07 -10.28
N SER A 25 16.40 9.52 -11.53
CA SER A 25 16.42 10.94 -11.87
C SER A 25 15.12 11.64 -11.50
N ALA A 26 14.00 10.93 -11.64
CA ALA A 26 12.66 11.40 -11.24
C ALA A 26 12.31 11.05 -9.79
N GLY A 27 13.03 10.08 -9.19
CA GLY A 27 12.67 9.51 -7.87
C GLY A 27 11.36 8.71 -7.92
N GLU A 28 11.05 8.08 -9.06
CA GLU A 28 9.79 7.41 -9.30
C GLU A 28 9.95 5.89 -9.35
N LEU A 29 9.18 5.19 -8.53
CA LEU A 29 8.97 3.75 -8.59
C LEU A 29 7.68 3.46 -9.34
N THR A 30 7.75 2.65 -10.38
CA THR A 30 6.59 2.20 -11.16
C THR A 30 6.40 0.71 -11.00
N LEU A 31 5.17 0.29 -10.69
CA LEU A 31 4.74 -1.11 -10.69
C LEU A 31 3.59 -1.28 -11.67
N THR A 32 3.60 -2.38 -12.45
CA THR A 32 2.48 -2.73 -13.31
C THR A 32 1.95 -4.11 -12.94
N ALA A 33 0.69 -4.16 -12.53
CA ALA A 33 -0.07 -5.38 -12.30
C ALA A 33 -0.73 -5.84 -13.61
N ALA A 34 -0.73 -7.14 -13.84
CA ALA A 34 -1.58 -7.76 -14.87
C ALA A 34 -3.05 -7.73 -14.43
N GLY A 35 -3.96 -7.96 -15.36
CA GLY A 35 -5.39 -8.06 -15.04
C GLY A 35 -5.75 -9.29 -14.21
N GLY A 36 -6.80 -9.19 -13.42
CA GLY A 36 -7.33 -10.25 -12.59
C GLY A 36 -6.54 -10.52 -11.30
N VAL A 37 -5.70 -9.57 -10.81
CA VAL A 37 -4.87 -9.78 -9.63
C VAL A 37 -5.20 -8.81 -8.50
N ASP A 38 -5.24 -9.36 -7.28
CA ASP A 38 -5.52 -8.63 -6.03
C ASP A 38 -4.82 -9.29 -4.84
N TRP A 39 -4.93 -8.66 -3.67
CA TRP A 39 -4.87 -9.29 -2.34
C TRP A 39 -6.25 -9.17 -1.71
N SER A 40 -6.89 -10.30 -1.47
CA SER A 40 -8.23 -10.37 -0.88
C SER A 40 -8.46 -11.74 -0.24
N ASN A 41 -8.87 -11.75 1.03
CA ASN A 41 -9.35 -12.93 1.74
C ASN A 41 -10.82 -12.70 2.05
N ASP A 42 -11.72 -13.16 1.17
CA ASP A 42 -13.14 -12.84 1.23
C ASP A 42 -13.78 -13.21 2.57
N ALA A 43 -14.27 -12.21 3.30
CA ALA A 43 -14.96 -12.39 4.57
C ALA A 43 -16.26 -13.20 4.46
N LEU A 44 -16.81 -13.37 3.27
CA LEU A 44 -17.99 -14.20 2.99
C LEU A 44 -17.61 -15.64 2.64
N GLY A 45 -16.31 -15.99 2.67
CA GLY A 45 -15.82 -17.34 2.43
C GLY A 45 -15.62 -17.70 0.96
N GLY A 46 -15.53 -16.73 0.09
CA GLY A 46 -15.10 -16.90 -1.30
C GLY A 46 -13.57 -17.18 -1.40
N PRO A 47 -13.04 -17.32 -2.63
CA PRO A 47 -11.64 -17.64 -2.84
C PRO A 47 -10.74 -16.46 -2.44
N SER A 48 -9.60 -16.78 -1.79
CA SER A 48 -8.55 -15.82 -1.53
C SER A 48 -7.72 -15.53 -2.79
N GLN A 49 -7.18 -14.31 -2.88
CA GLN A 49 -6.29 -13.86 -3.95
C GLN A 49 -5.03 -13.21 -3.35
N HIS A 50 -3.84 -13.58 -3.86
CA HIS A 50 -2.56 -13.04 -3.37
C HIS A 50 -1.58 -12.73 -4.52
N GLU A 51 -2.11 -12.53 -5.75
CA GLU A 51 -1.31 -12.44 -6.97
C GLU A 51 -0.96 -10.99 -7.38
N ALA A 52 -1.38 -9.99 -6.62
CA ALA A 52 -1.04 -8.59 -6.92
C ALA A 52 0.48 -8.37 -6.99
N THR A 53 0.91 -7.46 -7.86
CA THR A 53 2.32 -7.11 -8.06
C THR A 53 2.82 -6.30 -6.87
N SER A 54 3.68 -6.89 -6.04
CA SER A 54 4.08 -6.32 -4.76
C SER A 54 5.58 -6.44 -4.49
N LEU A 55 6.19 -5.32 -4.10
CA LEU A 55 7.59 -5.17 -3.69
C LEU A 55 7.67 -4.65 -2.27
N GLY A 56 8.50 -5.26 -1.44
CA GLY A 56 8.70 -4.82 -0.07
C GLY A 56 10.11 -5.08 0.45
N PHE A 57 10.39 -4.52 1.61
CA PHE A 57 11.59 -4.75 2.42
C PHE A 57 11.17 -5.14 3.84
N ASP A 58 12.08 -5.78 4.59
CA ASP A 58 11.83 -6.14 5.99
C ASP A 58 11.56 -4.86 6.80
N ALA A 59 10.40 -4.79 7.42
CA ALA A 59 10.00 -3.63 8.21
C ALA A 59 11.00 -3.38 9.35
N PRO A 60 11.41 -2.12 9.61
CA PRO A 60 12.25 -1.79 10.74
C PRO A 60 11.66 -2.30 12.08
N GLY A 61 12.54 -2.70 13.00
CA GLY A 61 12.13 -3.18 14.32
C GLY A 61 11.58 -2.07 15.22
N ASP A 62 11.98 -0.84 14.97
CA ASP A 62 11.59 0.36 15.72
C ASP A 62 10.38 1.06 15.07
N ASP A 63 9.91 2.13 15.72
CA ASP A 63 8.88 3.00 15.18
C ASP A 63 9.39 3.69 13.90
N PHE A 64 8.56 3.72 12.89
CA PHE A 64 8.88 4.36 11.61
C PHE A 64 7.64 4.82 10.87
N THR A 65 7.85 5.67 9.88
CA THR A 65 6.85 5.99 8.86
C THR A 65 7.39 5.68 7.47
N LEU A 66 6.56 5.03 6.62
CA LEU A 66 6.79 4.92 5.18
C LEU A 66 5.70 5.71 4.47
N SER A 67 6.07 6.68 3.65
CA SER A 67 5.11 7.48 2.88
C SER A 67 5.51 7.58 1.42
N ALA A 68 4.51 7.78 0.55
CA ALA A 68 4.71 8.08 -0.85
C ALA A 68 3.54 8.89 -1.40
N ARG A 69 3.77 9.74 -2.39
CA ARG A 69 2.69 10.21 -3.26
C ARG A 69 2.40 9.12 -4.28
N THR A 70 1.13 8.75 -4.42
CA THR A 70 0.68 7.63 -5.24
C THR A 70 -0.26 8.11 -6.34
N ARG A 71 -0.12 7.54 -7.53
CA ARG A 71 -1.03 7.77 -8.66
C ARG A 71 -1.15 6.51 -9.52
N VAL A 72 -2.23 6.39 -10.25
CA VAL A 72 -2.43 5.38 -11.30
C VAL A 72 -2.38 6.10 -12.65
N THR A 73 -1.50 5.64 -13.55
CA THR A 73 -1.25 6.26 -14.87
C THR A 73 -1.88 5.50 -16.03
N SER A 74 -2.31 4.26 -15.83
CA SER A 74 -3.15 3.52 -16.78
C SER A 74 -4.61 3.99 -16.73
N ALA A 75 -5.41 3.58 -17.74
CA ALA A 75 -6.86 3.67 -17.60
C ALA A 75 -7.30 2.88 -16.37
N ARG A 76 -8.17 3.47 -15.55
CA ARG A 76 -8.60 2.87 -14.28
C ARG A 76 -9.95 2.19 -14.43
N THR A 77 -10.05 0.99 -13.90
CA THR A 77 -11.32 0.29 -13.71
C THR A 77 -11.58 0.08 -12.21
N THR A 78 -12.73 -0.49 -11.87
CA THR A 78 -13.11 -0.79 -10.49
C THR A 78 -12.01 -1.58 -9.78
N PHE A 79 -11.64 -1.11 -8.58
CA PHE A 79 -10.64 -1.66 -7.66
C PHE A 79 -9.18 -1.60 -8.15
N ASP A 80 -8.90 -1.00 -9.32
CA ASP A 80 -7.52 -0.71 -9.71
C ASP A 80 -6.90 0.26 -8.72
N ALA A 81 -5.71 -0.07 -8.19
CA ALA A 81 -5.12 0.71 -7.12
C ALA A 81 -3.58 0.78 -7.16
N ALA A 82 -3.08 1.94 -6.70
CA ALA A 82 -1.73 2.11 -6.18
C ALA A 82 -1.77 1.99 -4.65
N VAL A 83 -0.90 1.16 -4.05
CA VAL A 83 -1.04 0.69 -2.67
C VAL A 83 0.28 0.77 -1.91
N LEU A 84 0.22 1.20 -0.64
CA LEU A 84 1.22 0.86 0.37
C LEU A 84 0.76 -0.38 1.13
N ALA A 85 1.62 -1.37 1.29
CA ALA A 85 1.25 -2.67 1.83
C ALA A 85 2.14 -3.10 2.99
N LEU A 86 1.54 -3.86 3.92
CA LEU A 86 2.18 -4.66 4.95
C LEU A 86 1.90 -6.13 4.64
N HIS A 87 2.90 -6.99 4.78
CA HIS A 87 2.76 -8.42 4.52
C HIS A 87 3.60 -9.24 5.48
N SER A 88 3.03 -10.25 6.08
CA SER A 88 3.72 -11.30 6.83
C SER A 88 3.55 -12.66 6.14
N ASP A 89 2.32 -13.05 5.87
CA ASP A 89 1.93 -14.23 5.12
C ASP A 89 0.54 -14.02 4.49
N ASP A 90 -0.02 -15.04 3.84
CA ASP A 90 -1.28 -14.96 3.11
C ASP A 90 -2.51 -14.69 3.99
N ASP A 91 -2.40 -14.91 5.30
CA ASP A 91 -3.47 -14.66 6.27
C ASP A 91 -3.26 -13.37 7.09
N HIS A 92 -2.06 -12.78 7.06
CA HIS A 92 -1.71 -11.61 7.85
C HIS A 92 -1.05 -10.54 6.99
N TRP A 93 -1.86 -9.60 6.52
CA TRP A 93 -1.43 -8.48 5.69
C TRP A 93 -2.36 -7.28 5.85
N ALA A 94 -1.93 -6.12 5.40
CA ALA A 94 -2.79 -4.94 5.33
C ALA A 94 -2.40 -4.07 4.13
N LYS A 95 -3.37 -3.37 3.57
CA LYS A 95 -3.15 -2.46 2.43
C LYS A 95 -3.85 -1.12 2.65
N LEU A 96 -3.15 -0.05 2.25
CA LEU A 96 -3.66 1.31 2.17
C LEU A 96 -3.66 1.70 0.69
N CYS A 97 -4.84 1.82 0.11
CA CYS A 97 -5.05 1.90 -1.32
C CYS A 97 -5.44 3.31 -1.77
N PHE A 98 -4.92 3.75 -2.90
CA PHE A 98 -5.54 4.74 -3.75
C PHE A 98 -6.28 4.02 -4.87
N GLU A 99 -7.57 3.78 -4.67
CA GLU A 99 -8.39 2.83 -5.40
C GLU A 99 -9.49 3.53 -6.19
N TYR A 100 -10.03 2.85 -7.20
CA TYR A 100 -11.16 3.32 -7.98
C TYR A 100 -12.41 2.53 -7.61
N SER A 101 -13.40 3.20 -7.04
CA SER A 101 -14.63 2.56 -6.56
C SER A 101 -15.54 2.09 -7.70
N PRO A 102 -16.51 1.19 -7.43
CA PRO A 102 -17.54 0.82 -8.41
C PRO A 102 -18.37 2.00 -8.92
N ALA A 103 -18.47 3.08 -8.15
CA ALA A 103 -19.14 4.31 -8.55
C ALA A 103 -18.28 5.26 -9.41
N GLY A 104 -17.06 4.84 -9.78
CA GLY A 104 -16.15 5.64 -10.59
C GLY A 104 -15.46 6.77 -9.83
N GLN A 105 -15.31 6.65 -8.51
CA GLN A 105 -14.65 7.63 -7.66
C GLN A 105 -13.26 7.15 -7.25
N ALA A 106 -12.25 8.02 -7.33
CA ALA A 106 -10.97 7.76 -6.71
C ALA A 106 -11.09 7.89 -5.18
N MET A 107 -10.62 6.88 -4.43
CA MET A 107 -10.81 6.79 -2.98
C MET A 107 -9.54 6.31 -2.28
N VAL A 108 -9.41 6.72 -1.02
CA VAL A 108 -8.54 6.03 -0.07
C VAL A 108 -9.35 4.89 0.56
N VAL A 109 -8.83 3.68 0.46
CA VAL A 109 -9.43 2.47 1.04
C VAL A 109 -8.38 1.78 1.92
N THR A 110 -8.81 1.23 3.04
CA THR A 110 -7.95 0.47 3.96
C THR A 110 -8.47 -0.95 4.10
N VAL A 111 -7.57 -1.92 4.02
CA VAL A 111 -7.90 -3.33 4.27
C VAL A 111 -6.93 -3.85 5.32
N VAL A 112 -7.44 -4.55 6.31
CA VAL A 112 -6.65 -5.27 7.32
C VAL A 112 -7.10 -6.72 7.32
N THR A 113 -6.16 -7.64 7.16
CA THR A 113 -6.46 -9.07 7.08
C THR A 113 -5.81 -9.84 8.23
N ASP A 114 -6.65 -10.45 9.05
CA ASP A 114 -6.34 -11.52 9.99
C ASP A 114 -7.23 -12.70 9.57
N ARG A 115 -6.71 -13.54 8.70
CA ARG A 115 -7.41 -14.63 7.98
C ARG A 115 -8.48 -14.14 7.01
N PHE A 116 -9.30 -13.17 7.39
CA PHE A 116 -10.31 -12.55 6.56
C PHE A 116 -10.05 -11.05 6.43
N SER A 117 -10.37 -10.52 5.26
CA SER A 117 -10.22 -9.09 4.98
C SER A 117 -11.32 -8.27 5.62
N ASP A 118 -10.92 -7.21 6.30
CA ASP A 118 -11.78 -6.16 6.86
C ASP A 118 -11.55 -4.89 6.04
N ASP A 119 -12.47 -4.61 5.11
CA ASP A 119 -12.40 -3.50 4.17
C ASP A 119 -13.09 -2.26 4.75
N CYS A 120 -12.46 -1.10 4.58
CA CYS A 120 -13.03 0.16 5.01
C CYS A 120 -12.74 1.28 4.01
N ASN A 121 -13.79 1.87 3.46
CA ASN A 121 -13.68 3.11 2.69
C ASN A 121 -13.35 4.27 3.63
N SER A 122 -12.36 5.09 3.25
CA SER A 122 -11.94 6.25 4.02
C SER A 122 -12.37 7.56 3.34
N ALA A 123 -11.60 8.08 2.40
CA ALA A 123 -11.84 9.40 1.82
C ALA A 123 -11.99 9.33 0.29
N VAL A 124 -12.91 10.13 -0.25
CA VAL A 124 -12.97 10.41 -1.69
C VAL A 124 -11.89 11.43 -2.04
N VAL A 125 -11.12 11.15 -3.09
CA VAL A 125 -10.04 12.01 -3.59
C VAL A 125 -10.49 12.66 -4.88
N THR A 126 -10.51 13.98 -4.92
CA THR A 126 -10.89 14.74 -6.13
C THR A 126 -9.74 14.91 -7.12
N GLY A 127 -8.50 14.66 -6.68
CA GLY A 127 -7.28 14.72 -7.49
C GLY A 127 -6.97 13.41 -8.20
N THR A 128 -5.88 13.44 -8.97
CA THR A 128 -5.33 12.27 -9.68
C THR A 128 -4.26 11.53 -8.87
N ASP A 129 -3.87 12.06 -7.73
CA ASP A 129 -2.88 11.52 -6.80
C ASP A 129 -3.27 11.79 -5.35
N VAL A 130 -2.65 11.05 -4.44
CA VAL A 130 -2.77 11.22 -2.99
C VAL A 130 -1.49 10.75 -2.32
N HIS A 131 -1.12 11.37 -1.22
CA HIS A 131 -0.06 10.88 -0.37
C HIS A 131 -0.64 9.83 0.60
N LEU A 132 -0.01 8.68 0.65
CA LEU A 132 -0.32 7.60 1.59
C LEU A 132 0.83 7.44 2.58
N ARG A 133 0.52 7.03 3.82
CA ARG A 133 1.52 6.77 4.85
C ARG A 133 1.10 5.61 5.75
N ILE A 134 2.04 4.69 5.93
CA ILE A 134 2.01 3.65 6.96
C ILE A 134 2.92 4.10 8.08
N ALA A 135 2.46 4.01 9.33
CA ALA A 135 3.27 4.24 10.51
C ALA A 135 3.25 3.00 11.41
N ARG A 136 4.42 2.65 11.97
CA ARG A 136 4.56 1.69 13.07
C ARG A 136 4.69 2.42 14.39
N LEU A 137 3.96 1.95 15.42
CA LEU A 137 3.91 2.52 16.76
C LEU A 137 3.98 1.36 17.78
N GLY A 138 5.20 0.87 18.03
CA GLY A 138 5.40 -0.39 18.76
C GLY A 138 4.82 -1.56 17.98
N ASP A 139 3.80 -2.23 18.55
CA ASP A 139 3.11 -3.36 17.90
C ASP A 139 1.85 -2.94 17.12
N ALA A 140 1.51 -1.64 17.12
CA ALA A 140 0.38 -1.11 16.38
C ALA A 140 0.82 -0.48 15.05
N TRP A 141 -0.14 -0.43 14.11
CA TRP A 141 0.00 0.18 12.80
C TRP A 141 -1.03 1.28 12.61
N ALA A 142 -0.65 2.35 11.93
CA ALA A 142 -1.57 3.40 11.56
C ALA A 142 -1.47 3.75 10.08
N PHE A 143 -2.61 4.06 9.49
CA PHE A 143 -2.74 4.52 8.11
C PHE A 143 -3.19 5.98 8.09
N HIS A 144 -2.53 6.77 7.24
CA HIS A 144 -2.88 8.16 7.01
C HIS A 144 -2.87 8.44 5.51
N SER A 145 -3.67 9.43 5.11
CA SER A 145 -3.64 9.99 3.76
C SER A 145 -3.49 11.50 3.80
N SER A 146 -3.06 12.10 2.69
CA SER A 146 -2.90 13.54 2.57
C SER A 146 -3.05 13.96 1.12
N THR A 147 -3.70 15.09 0.87
CA THR A 147 -3.83 15.68 -0.46
C THR A 147 -2.68 16.64 -0.81
N ASP A 148 -1.91 17.08 0.18
CA ASP A 148 -0.82 18.05 0.00
C ASP A 148 0.56 17.53 0.46
N GLY A 149 0.59 16.38 1.16
CA GLY A 149 1.79 15.79 1.74
C GLY A 149 2.31 16.50 3.00
N VAL A 150 1.55 17.45 3.53
CA VAL A 150 1.90 18.25 4.72
C VAL A 150 0.93 17.97 5.86
N ARG A 151 -0.36 18.14 5.62
CA ARG A 151 -1.41 17.79 6.57
C ARG A 151 -1.87 16.36 6.33
N TRP A 152 -1.87 15.55 7.38
CA TRP A 152 -2.22 14.13 7.31
C TRP A 152 -3.56 13.88 7.99
N ASP A 153 -4.46 13.25 7.28
CA ASP A 153 -5.74 12.80 7.80
C ASP A 153 -5.60 11.35 8.30
N PHE A 154 -6.10 11.11 9.51
CA PHE A 154 -6.10 9.79 10.12
C PHE A 154 -7.09 8.87 9.41
N GLY A 155 -6.61 7.73 8.91
CA GLY A 155 -7.43 6.72 8.26
C GLY A 155 -7.80 5.57 9.18
N ARG A 156 -6.80 4.94 9.81
CA ARG A 156 -7.03 3.75 10.63
C ARG A 156 -5.90 3.52 11.63
N LEU A 157 -6.23 2.99 12.82
CA LEU A 157 -5.30 2.39 13.77
C LEU A 157 -5.71 0.95 13.99
N PHE A 158 -4.75 0.03 13.93
CA PHE A 158 -5.00 -1.38 14.15
C PHE A 158 -3.79 -2.08 14.78
N HIS A 159 -4.04 -3.21 15.40
CA HIS A 159 -3.04 -4.15 15.87
C HIS A 159 -3.15 -5.41 15.02
N LEU A 160 -2.04 -5.87 14.46
CA LEU A 160 -1.98 -7.08 13.68
C LEU A 160 -0.68 -7.82 14.02
N VAL A 161 -0.80 -9.07 14.42
CA VAL A 161 0.33 -9.92 14.78
C VAL A 161 0.84 -10.62 13.52
N PRO A 162 2.16 -10.72 13.29
CA PRO A 162 2.67 -11.48 12.15
C PRO A 162 2.37 -12.97 12.33
N GLY A 163 1.91 -13.63 11.27
CA GLY A 163 1.50 -15.04 11.35
C GLY A 163 2.66 -16.02 11.40
N GLY A 164 3.78 -15.73 10.78
CA GLY A 164 4.92 -16.67 10.76
C GLY A 164 6.21 -16.04 10.26
N ALA A 165 6.15 -15.08 9.38
CA ALA A 165 7.29 -14.32 8.88
C ALA A 165 7.37 -12.94 9.52
N ARG A 166 8.53 -12.28 9.39
CA ARG A 166 8.65 -10.87 9.75
C ARG A 166 7.79 -10.02 8.83
N TRP A 167 7.34 -8.88 9.35
CA TRP A 167 6.67 -7.91 8.52
C TRP A 167 7.56 -7.41 7.39
N LYS A 168 7.03 -7.41 6.19
CA LYS A 168 7.51 -6.61 5.06
C LYS A 168 6.59 -5.41 4.88
N VAL A 169 7.18 -4.28 4.51
CA VAL A 169 6.46 -3.06 4.16
C VAL A 169 6.91 -2.62 2.77
N GLY A 170 5.97 -2.10 1.95
CA GLY A 170 6.34 -1.68 0.61
C GLY A 170 5.19 -1.21 -0.25
N PHE A 171 5.27 -1.53 -1.54
CA PHE A 171 4.45 -0.98 -2.60
C PHE A 171 3.76 -2.10 -3.36
N MET A 172 2.52 -1.85 -3.82
CA MET A 172 1.77 -2.83 -4.57
C MET A 172 0.93 -2.15 -5.65
N ALA A 173 0.70 -2.84 -6.76
CA ALA A 173 -0.29 -2.53 -7.78
C ALA A 173 -1.26 -3.69 -7.91
N GLN A 174 -2.56 -3.40 -8.08
CA GLN A 174 -3.62 -4.38 -8.29
C GLN A 174 -4.54 -3.96 -9.43
N ALA A 175 -5.09 -4.93 -10.14
CA ALA A 175 -6.06 -4.75 -11.24
C ALA A 175 -7.09 -5.88 -11.22
N PRO A 176 -7.97 -5.96 -10.20
CA PRO A 176 -8.87 -7.10 -10.04
C PRO A 176 -9.86 -7.28 -11.20
N MET A 177 -10.33 -6.19 -11.78
CA MET A 177 -11.37 -6.16 -12.80
C MET A 177 -10.88 -5.63 -14.16
N GLY A 178 -9.71 -4.98 -14.18
CA GLY A 178 -9.13 -4.41 -15.39
C GLY A 178 -8.16 -5.34 -16.10
N ASP A 179 -7.67 -4.92 -17.28
CA ASP A 179 -6.64 -5.65 -18.02
C ASP A 179 -5.24 -5.43 -17.43
N SER A 180 -5.02 -4.29 -16.80
CA SER A 180 -3.76 -3.95 -16.12
C SER A 180 -3.91 -2.67 -15.28
N CYS A 181 -3.06 -2.51 -14.27
CA CYS A 181 -2.93 -1.27 -13.51
C CYS A 181 -1.47 -0.86 -13.40
N THR A 182 -1.15 0.36 -13.80
CA THR A 182 0.19 0.95 -13.62
C THR A 182 0.15 1.97 -12.49
N ALA A 183 0.73 1.60 -11.35
CA ALA A 183 0.89 2.41 -10.17
C ALA A 183 2.26 3.10 -10.18
N VAL A 184 2.29 4.39 -9.84
CA VAL A 184 3.52 5.17 -9.73
C VAL A 184 3.59 5.78 -8.34
N PHE A 185 4.77 5.68 -7.74
CA PHE A 185 5.08 6.18 -6.40
C PHE A 185 6.27 7.13 -6.50
N ASP A 186 6.10 8.34 -6.02
CA ASP A 186 7.19 9.31 -5.88
C ASP A 186 7.16 9.98 -4.50
N ARG A 187 8.09 10.89 -4.23
CA ARG A 187 8.26 11.51 -2.90
C ARG A 187 8.32 10.45 -1.80
N ILE A 188 8.91 9.31 -2.13
CA ILE A 188 9.05 8.18 -1.22
C ILE A 188 9.95 8.58 -0.04
N ALA A 189 9.47 8.36 1.18
CA ALA A 189 10.24 8.65 2.39
C ALA A 189 10.04 7.55 3.44
N LEU A 190 11.15 7.01 3.93
CA LEU A 190 11.22 6.18 5.13
C LEU A 190 11.84 7.02 6.24
N ARG A 191 11.16 7.18 7.37
CA ARG A 191 11.67 7.93 8.51
C ARG A 191 11.61 7.06 9.77
N HIS A 192 12.72 6.97 10.48
CA HIS A 192 12.81 6.29 11.77
C HIS A 192 12.39 7.27 12.87
N GLU A 193 11.09 7.42 13.02
CA GLU A 193 10.47 8.33 13.97
C GLU A 193 9.13 7.79 14.47
N ARG A 194 8.77 8.17 15.68
CA ARG A 194 7.44 7.92 16.23
C ARG A 194 6.57 9.15 16.01
N LEU A 195 5.35 8.96 15.52
CA LEU A 195 4.39 10.05 15.45
C LEU A 195 4.06 10.56 16.86
N SER A 196 4.14 11.88 17.07
CA SER A 196 3.82 12.53 18.35
C SER A 196 2.32 12.67 18.56
N ASP A 197 1.56 12.82 17.49
CA ASP A 197 0.09 12.85 17.48
C ASP A 197 -0.44 11.98 16.33
N LEU A 198 -1.00 10.85 16.70
CA LEU A 198 -1.58 9.90 15.77
C LEU A 198 -2.75 10.48 14.96
N ARG A 199 -3.52 11.41 15.54
CA ARG A 199 -4.76 11.90 14.93
C ARG A 199 -4.53 12.97 13.85
N ASN A 200 -3.49 13.76 14.01
CA ASN A 200 -3.08 14.74 12.99
C ASN A 200 -1.86 14.32 12.18
N GLY A 201 -1.29 13.15 12.51
CA GLY A 201 -0.16 12.57 11.81
C GLY A 201 1.17 13.29 11.99
N ALA A 202 1.35 14.07 13.06
CA ALA A 202 2.58 14.78 13.39
C ALA A 202 3.56 13.90 14.18
#